data_d3f6c31ca0cb2e56fc190afc4d9b07de
#
_entry.id   d3f6c31ca0cb2e56fc190afc4d9b07de
#
_cell.length_a   1.000
_cell.length_b   1.000
_cell.length_c   1.000
_cell.angle_alpha   90.00
_cell.angle_beta   90.00
_cell.angle_gamma   90.00
#
_symmetry.space_group_name_H-M   'P 1'
#
loop_
_entity.id
_entity.type
_entity.pdbx_description
1 polymer ?
#
loop_
_entity_poly.entity_id
_entity_poly.type
_entity_poly.pdbx_seq_one_letter_code
_entity_poly.pdbx_strand_id
1 'polypeptide(L)'
;AITFLPYAARAAAHAGDSFATDTGEIKVFPVDHASFVMTTPVGTIYNDPVGDPAMYADFPAADLILVTHEHGDHYNPETLAALIGDTTILLVNPAVADKLPEELKARATVLANGEHALVGKIDVRAIPAYNTTEDRKQFHPEGRDNGYVLTIDGFRVYISGDTEGTREMKALSDIDLAFVCMNLPFTMDADAAAEAVAAFKPTYVYPYHYRGRDGGTQDPGAFAAAVGDATTVKMGDWYHKEG
;
A
#
# COMPACT_ATOMS: atom_id res chain seq x y z
N ALA A 1 0.16 -13.91 37.19
CA ALA A 1 -1.19 -13.78 36.63
C ALA A 1 -1.06 -13.13 35.25
N ILE A 2 -1.40 -13.86 34.18
CA ILE A 2 -1.44 -13.33 32.83
C ILE A 2 -2.79 -12.60 32.70
N THR A 3 -2.75 -11.29 32.55
CA THR A 3 -3.97 -10.49 32.34
C THR A 3 -4.22 -10.43 30.85
N PHE A 4 -5.22 -11.12 30.36
CA PHE A 4 -5.71 -10.94 28.98
C PHE A 4 -6.47 -9.62 28.91
N LEU A 5 -6.01 -8.68 28.11
CA LEU A 5 -6.81 -7.52 27.74
C LEU A 5 -8.00 -7.97 26.87
N PRO A 6 -9.22 -7.51 27.13
CA PRO A 6 -10.36 -7.86 26.31
C PRO A 6 -10.15 -7.36 24.86
N TYR A 7 -10.62 -8.13 23.88
CA TYR A 7 -10.53 -7.86 22.42
C TYR A 7 -10.84 -6.40 22.03
N ALA A 8 -11.84 -5.79 22.67
CA ALA A 8 -12.21 -4.38 22.44
C ALA A 8 -11.13 -3.37 22.86
N ALA A 9 -10.23 -3.71 23.80
CA ALA A 9 -9.15 -2.82 24.22
C ALA A 9 -7.93 -2.92 23.28
N ARG A 10 -7.75 -4.05 22.59
CA ARG A 10 -6.72 -4.21 21.55
C ARG A 10 -7.12 -3.54 20.24
N ALA A 11 -8.39 -3.66 19.83
CA ALA A 11 -8.93 -2.96 18.66
C ALA A 11 -8.88 -1.44 18.79
N ALA A 12 -8.86 -0.88 20.00
CA ALA A 12 -8.69 0.56 20.23
C ALA A 12 -7.25 1.03 20.07
N ALA A 13 -6.25 0.14 20.05
CA ALA A 13 -4.85 0.49 19.80
C ALA A 13 -4.57 0.76 18.31
N HIS A 14 -5.44 0.27 17.41
CA HIS A 14 -5.39 0.54 15.97
C HIS A 14 -6.60 1.38 15.55
N ALA A 15 -6.62 2.66 15.92
CA ALA A 15 -7.63 3.59 15.44
C ALA A 15 -7.33 3.90 13.95
N GLY A 16 -7.96 3.13 13.05
CA GLY A 16 -7.89 3.37 11.61
C GLY A 16 -8.88 4.47 11.19
N ASP A 17 -8.53 5.19 10.12
CA ASP A 17 -9.50 6.04 9.43
C ASP A 17 -10.57 5.20 8.73
N SER A 18 -11.79 5.71 8.69
CA SER A 18 -12.94 5.08 8.03
C SER A 18 -13.44 5.92 6.86
N PHE A 19 -13.75 5.24 5.75
CA PHE A 19 -14.28 5.83 4.53
C PHE A 19 -15.57 5.11 4.14
N ALA A 20 -16.67 5.88 3.98
CA ALA A 20 -17.96 5.31 3.60
C ALA A 20 -17.95 4.81 2.15
N THR A 21 -18.57 3.65 1.91
CA THR A 21 -18.89 3.10 0.58
C THR A 21 -20.39 2.89 0.45
N ASP A 22 -20.87 2.46 -0.71
CA ASP A 22 -22.30 2.21 -0.93
C ASP A 22 -22.88 1.12 -0.03
N THR A 23 -22.08 0.13 0.37
CA THR A 23 -22.54 -1.04 1.15
C THR A 23 -21.94 -1.14 2.55
N GLY A 24 -21.09 -0.18 2.96
CA GLY A 24 -20.48 -0.19 4.28
C GLY A 24 -19.33 0.82 4.41
N GLU A 25 -18.21 0.39 4.94
CA GLU A 25 -17.04 1.24 5.14
C GLU A 25 -15.73 0.51 4.83
N ILE A 26 -14.74 1.26 4.37
CA ILE A 26 -13.34 0.82 4.31
C ILE A 26 -12.63 1.43 5.51
N LYS A 27 -11.95 0.60 6.30
CA LYS A 27 -11.05 1.06 7.36
C LYS A 27 -9.61 0.79 6.98
N VAL A 28 -8.75 1.78 7.20
CA VAL A 28 -7.32 1.72 6.91
C VAL A 28 -6.54 1.68 8.22
N PHE A 29 -5.66 0.70 8.33
CA PHE A 29 -4.80 0.50 9.48
C PHE A 29 -3.33 0.46 9.02
N PRO A 30 -2.57 1.56 9.18
CA PRO A 30 -1.12 1.53 9.02
C PRO A 30 -0.50 0.47 9.96
N VAL A 31 0.44 -0.31 9.45
CA VAL A 31 1.15 -1.32 10.24
C VAL A 31 2.60 -0.90 10.45
N ASP A 32 3.35 -0.72 9.35
CA ASP A 32 4.72 -0.19 9.38
C ASP A 32 5.13 0.21 7.96
N HIS A 33 5.78 1.35 7.82
CA HIS A 33 6.45 1.81 6.59
C HIS A 33 5.54 1.82 5.35
N ALA A 34 5.53 0.75 4.56
CA ALA A 34 4.62 0.56 3.41
C ALA A 34 3.50 -0.45 3.69
N SER A 35 3.59 -1.17 4.80
CA SER A 35 2.62 -2.20 5.17
C SER A 35 1.37 -1.60 5.80
N PHE A 36 0.21 -2.01 5.32
CA PHE A 36 -1.08 -1.65 5.93
C PHE A 36 -2.15 -2.69 5.68
N VAL A 37 -3.18 -2.65 6.50
CA VAL A 37 -4.37 -3.47 6.38
C VAL A 37 -5.57 -2.60 6.04
N MET A 38 -6.39 -3.03 5.10
CA MET A 38 -7.72 -2.48 4.86
C MET A 38 -8.78 -3.53 5.14
N THR A 39 -9.74 -3.22 6.01
CA THR A 39 -10.98 -3.99 6.10
C THR A 39 -12.04 -3.32 5.23
N THR A 40 -12.75 -4.10 4.44
CA THR A 40 -13.72 -3.60 3.47
C THR A 40 -15.02 -4.39 3.56
N PRO A 41 -16.14 -3.91 2.98
CA PRO A 41 -17.38 -4.68 2.94
C PRO A 41 -17.30 -6.03 2.21
N VAL A 42 -16.24 -6.23 1.42
CA VAL A 42 -16.08 -7.39 0.54
C VAL A 42 -14.84 -8.24 0.83
N GLY A 43 -14.08 -7.92 1.87
CA GLY A 43 -12.92 -8.69 2.31
C GLY A 43 -11.84 -7.84 2.96
N THR A 44 -10.84 -8.50 3.51
CA THR A 44 -9.67 -7.88 4.15
C THR A 44 -8.47 -7.94 3.20
N ILE A 45 -7.81 -6.80 3.03
CA ILE A 45 -6.71 -6.60 2.10
C ILE A 45 -5.45 -6.24 2.89
N TYR A 46 -4.36 -6.94 2.65
CA TYR A 46 -3.04 -6.62 3.18
C TYR A 46 -2.16 -6.12 2.03
N ASN A 47 -1.54 -4.97 2.22
CA ASN A 47 -0.57 -4.42 1.26
C ASN A 47 0.84 -4.57 1.80
N ASP A 48 1.75 -5.13 0.99
CA ASP A 48 3.17 -5.29 1.27
C ASP A 48 3.45 -5.76 2.72
N PRO A 49 2.84 -6.86 3.19
CA PRO A 49 3.01 -7.27 4.57
C PRO A 49 4.42 -7.82 4.80
N VAL A 50 5.19 -7.12 5.63
CA VAL A 50 6.54 -7.49 6.08
C VAL A 50 6.64 -7.44 7.59
N GLY A 51 7.79 -7.83 8.14
CA GLY A 51 8.06 -7.83 9.57
C GLY A 51 7.52 -9.07 10.28
N ASP A 52 7.40 -8.97 11.60
CA ASP A 52 6.91 -10.08 12.43
C ASP A 52 5.41 -10.32 12.13
N PRO A 53 4.99 -11.55 11.78
CA PRO A 53 3.57 -11.90 11.61
C PRO A 53 2.67 -11.53 12.80
N ALA A 54 3.23 -11.43 14.02
CA ALA A 54 2.50 -11.00 15.19
C ALA A 54 1.94 -9.56 15.08
N MET A 55 2.53 -8.71 14.22
CA MET A 55 2.02 -7.36 13.95
C MET A 55 0.62 -7.38 13.30
N TYR A 56 0.26 -8.51 12.69
CA TYR A 56 -1.01 -8.70 11.97
C TYR A 56 -2.04 -9.51 12.76
N ALA A 57 -1.69 -9.99 13.95
CA ALA A 57 -2.50 -10.95 14.72
C ALA A 57 -3.88 -10.41 15.16
N ASP A 58 -4.02 -9.10 15.29
CA ASP A 58 -5.26 -8.46 15.72
C ASP A 58 -6.19 -8.10 14.55
N PHE A 59 -5.77 -8.32 13.30
CA PHE A 59 -6.59 -8.09 12.11
C PHE A 59 -7.29 -9.38 11.64
N PRO A 60 -8.43 -9.28 10.94
CA PRO A 60 -9.02 -10.42 10.27
C PRO A 60 -8.06 -11.04 9.27
N ALA A 61 -8.15 -12.35 9.04
CA ALA A 61 -7.35 -13.03 8.02
C ALA A 61 -7.49 -12.34 6.65
N ALA A 62 -6.40 -12.29 5.89
CA ALA A 62 -6.41 -11.64 4.58
C ALA A 62 -7.21 -12.47 3.56
N ASP A 63 -8.12 -11.83 2.85
CA ASP A 63 -8.74 -12.36 1.63
C ASP A 63 -7.84 -12.10 0.41
N LEU A 64 -7.14 -10.95 0.41
CA LEU A 64 -6.21 -10.54 -0.63
C LEU A 64 -4.93 -10.00 0.01
N ILE A 65 -3.78 -10.50 -0.45
CA ILE A 65 -2.46 -9.93 -0.17
C ILE A 65 -1.90 -9.38 -1.49
N LEU A 66 -1.50 -8.12 -1.48
CA LEU A 66 -0.83 -7.43 -2.58
C LEU A 66 0.65 -7.27 -2.25
N VAL A 67 1.52 -7.53 -3.24
CA VAL A 67 2.95 -7.18 -3.15
C VAL A 67 3.30 -6.31 -4.36
N THR A 68 3.76 -5.10 -4.08
CA THR A 68 4.05 -4.10 -5.12
C THR A 68 5.36 -4.38 -5.84
N HIS A 69 6.41 -4.79 -5.11
CA HIS A 69 7.71 -5.12 -5.69
C HIS A 69 8.58 -5.95 -4.74
N GLU A 70 9.78 -6.34 -5.21
CA GLU A 70 10.61 -7.35 -4.56
C GLU A 70 11.61 -6.84 -3.52
N HIS A 71 11.63 -5.55 -3.15
CA HIS A 71 12.53 -5.03 -2.11
C HIS A 71 12.10 -5.52 -0.73
N GLY A 72 13.07 -5.66 0.19
CA GLY A 72 12.88 -6.33 1.47
C GLY A 72 11.96 -5.60 2.46
N ASP A 73 11.66 -4.34 2.22
CA ASP A 73 10.69 -3.51 2.96
C ASP A 73 9.26 -3.59 2.37
N HIS A 74 9.05 -4.36 1.28
CA HIS A 74 7.75 -4.66 0.67
C HIS A 74 7.48 -6.15 0.51
N TYR A 75 8.55 -6.96 0.49
CA TYR A 75 8.47 -8.39 0.25
C TYR A 75 9.26 -9.18 1.28
N ASN A 76 8.56 -10.03 2.03
CA ASN A 76 9.16 -11.00 2.94
C ASN A 76 8.41 -12.34 2.80
N PRO A 77 9.06 -13.38 2.24
CA PRO A 77 8.42 -14.67 2.00
C PRO A 77 8.01 -15.40 3.29
N GLU A 78 8.73 -15.19 4.40
CA GLU A 78 8.41 -15.81 5.69
C GLU A 78 7.13 -15.19 6.28
N THR A 79 7.01 -13.87 6.23
CA THR A 79 5.79 -13.15 6.64
C THR A 79 4.61 -13.56 5.77
N LEU A 80 4.80 -13.60 4.44
CA LEU A 80 3.75 -14.05 3.51
C LEU A 80 3.29 -15.47 3.82
N ALA A 81 4.21 -16.41 4.03
CA ALA A 81 3.89 -17.80 4.34
C ALA A 81 3.09 -17.93 5.65
N ALA A 82 3.35 -17.07 6.64
CA ALA A 82 2.63 -17.06 7.91
C ALA A 82 1.22 -16.44 7.82
N LEU A 83 1.00 -15.50 6.90
CA LEU A 83 -0.25 -14.75 6.78
C LEU A 83 -1.22 -15.34 5.75
N ILE A 84 -0.73 -16.16 4.82
CA ILE A 84 -1.53 -16.71 3.74
C ILE A 84 -2.38 -17.89 4.24
N GLY A 85 -3.70 -17.71 4.30
CA GLY A 85 -4.67 -18.75 4.63
C GLY A 85 -5.10 -19.57 3.41
N ASP A 86 -5.97 -20.57 3.60
CA ASP A 86 -6.40 -21.48 2.52
C ASP A 86 -7.13 -20.75 1.37
N THR A 87 -7.86 -19.68 1.68
CA THR A 87 -8.66 -18.90 0.71
C THR A 87 -8.00 -17.59 0.31
N THR A 88 -6.87 -17.24 0.91
CA THR A 88 -6.15 -15.99 0.60
C THR A 88 -5.62 -16.02 -0.82
N ILE A 89 -5.91 -14.98 -1.59
CA ILE A 89 -5.29 -14.74 -2.90
C ILE A 89 -4.03 -13.91 -2.69
N LEU A 90 -2.90 -14.40 -3.16
CA LEU A 90 -1.63 -13.67 -3.22
C LEU A 90 -1.48 -13.10 -4.62
N LEU A 91 -1.44 -11.77 -4.75
CA LEU A 91 -1.31 -11.08 -6.03
C LEU A 91 0.01 -10.33 -6.07
N VAL A 92 0.82 -10.59 -7.07
CA VAL A 92 2.19 -10.10 -7.21
C VAL A 92 2.51 -9.70 -8.64
N ASN A 93 3.59 -8.96 -8.85
CA ASN A 93 4.16 -8.72 -10.17
C ASN A 93 5.09 -9.88 -10.61
N PRO A 94 5.52 -9.94 -11.89
CA PRO A 94 6.41 -11.00 -12.37
C PRO A 94 7.75 -11.09 -11.62
N ALA A 95 8.36 -9.96 -11.24
CA ALA A 95 9.66 -9.95 -10.55
C ALA A 95 9.56 -10.54 -9.13
N VAL A 96 8.47 -10.27 -8.41
CA VAL A 96 8.17 -10.91 -7.12
C VAL A 96 7.91 -12.41 -7.33
N ALA A 97 7.10 -12.77 -8.33
CA ALA A 97 6.79 -14.17 -8.64
C ALA A 97 8.04 -15.02 -8.88
N ASP A 98 9.06 -14.44 -9.51
CA ASP A 98 10.34 -15.12 -9.76
C ASP A 98 11.15 -15.38 -8.47
N LYS A 99 10.91 -14.60 -7.42
CA LYS A 99 11.58 -14.73 -6.11
C LYS A 99 10.78 -15.54 -5.08
N LEU A 100 9.51 -15.82 -5.36
CA LEU A 100 8.67 -16.60 -4.45
C LEU A 100 9.21 -18.03 -4.27
N PRO A 101 9.21 -18.56 -3.03
CA PRO A 101 9.31 -19.99 -2.80
C PRO A 101 8.22 -20.75 -3.59
N GLU A 102 8.53 -21.96 -4.07
CA GLU A 102 7.64 -22.75 -4.94
C GLU A 102 6.22 -22.91 -4.37
N GLU A 103 6.08 -23.08 -3.06
CA GLU A 103 4.79 -23.23 -2.38
C GLU A 103 3.92 -21.97 -2.48
N LEU A 104 4.53 -20.78 -2.34
CA LEU A 104 3.84 -19.50 -2.52
C LEU A 104 3.62 -19.19 -3.99
N LYS A 105 4.58 -19.52 -4.85
CA LYS A 105 4.49 -19.32 -6.30
C LYS A 105 3.32 -20.09 -6.91
N ALA A 106 3.10 -21.33 -6.47
CA ALA A 106 1.96 -22.15 -6.90
C ALA A 106 0.59 -21.56 -6.55
N ARG A 107 0.54 -20.61 -5.61
CA ARG A 107 -0.68 -19.94 -5.11
C ARG A 107 -0.82 -18.51 -5.60
N ALA A 108 0.24 -17.95 -6.21
CA ALA A 108 0.27 -16.57 -6.61
C ALA A 108 -0.52 -16.33 -7.91
N THR A 109 -1.27 -15.24 -7.95
CA THR A 109 -1.78 -14.64 -9.17
C THR A 109 -0.79 -13.56 -9.60
N VAL A 110 -0.27 -13.68 -10.81
CA VAL A 110 0.72 -12.75 -11.35
C VAL A 110 0.02 -11.74 -12.26
N LEU A 111 0.22 -10.45 -12.00
CA LEU A 111 -0.21 -9.35 -12.86
C LEU A 111 1.00 -8.53 -13.30
N ALA A 112 1.19 -8.41 -14.61
CA ALA A 112 2.12 -7.44 -15.18
C ALA A 112 1.49 -6.03 -15.25
N ASN A 113 2.33 -5.01 -15.49
CA ASN A 113 1.86 -3.63 -15.66
C ASN A 113 0.71 -3.55 -16.68
N GLY A 114 -0.37 -2.88 -16.31
CA GLY A 114 -1.56 -2.67 -17.15
C GLY A 114 -2.57 -3.82 -17.16
N GLU A 115 -2.24 -4.97 -16.61
CA GLU A 115 -3.17 -6.09 -16.46
C GLU A 115 -4.14 -5.87 -15.29
N HIS A 116 -5.20 -6.66 -15.23
CA HIS A 116 -6.18 -6.64 -14.15
C HIS A 116 -6.69 -8.04 -13.81
N ALA A 117 -7.16 -8.19 -12.58
CA ALA A 117 -7.81 -9.41 -12.09
C ALA A 117 -9.01 -9.06 -11.21
N LEU A 118 -10.03 -9.93 -11.25
CA LEU A 118 -11.16 -9.86 -10.32
C LEU A 118 -10.92 -10.84 -9.17
N VAL A 119 -10.77 -10.32 -7.95
CA VAL A 119 -10.60 -11.10 -6.72
C VAL A 119 -11.88 -10.98 -5.89
N GLY A 120 -12.73 -12.00 -5.96
CA GLY A 120 -14.06 -11.92 -5.38
C GLY A 120 -14.88 -10.78 -6.03
N LYS A 121 -15.13 -9.71 -5.29
CA LYS A 121 -15.80 -8.49 -5.77
C LYS A 121 -14.85 -7.30 -5.92
N ILE A 122 -13.54 -7.50 -5.77
CA ILE A 122 -12.53 -6.47 -5.87
C ILE A 122 -11.92 -6.54 -7.28
N ASP A 123 -12.08 -5.49 -8.08
CA ASP A 123 -11.32 -5.35 -9.34
C ASP A 123 -9.96 -4.74 -9.03
N VAL A 124 -8.89 -5.45 -9.37
CA VAL A 124 -7.49 -5.04 -9.12
C VAL A 124 -6.82 -4.78 -10.46
N ARG A 125 -6.37 -3.55 -10.68
CA ARG A 125 -5.60 -3.17 -11.86
C ARG A 125 -4.17 -2.83 -11.47
N ALA A 126 -3.19 -3.44 -12.13
CA ALA A 126 -1.77 -3.12 -11.98
C ALA A 126 -1.42 -1.85 -12.75
N ILE A 127 -0.87 -0.87 -12.05
CA ILE A 127 -0.41 0.41 -12.59
C ILE A 127 1.12 0.41 -12.60
N PRO A 128 1.80 0.80 -13.69
CA PRO A 128 3.25 0.90 -13.70
C PRO A 128 3.78 1.80 -12.57
N ALA A 129 4.70 1.26 -11.76
CA ALA A 129 5.42 1.98 -10.73
C ALA A 129 6.90 1.99 -11.11
N TYR A 130 7.51 3.18 -11.26
CA TYR A 130 8.91 3.31 -11.68
C TYR A 130 9.45 4.71 -11.45
N ASN A 131 10.78 4.82 -11.46
CA ASN A 131 11.46 6.10 -11.38
C ASN A 131 11.76 6.67 -12.77
N THR A 132 11.59 7.98 -12.91
CA THR A 132 11.84 8.74 -14.14
C THR A 132 13.19 9.47 -14.11
N THR A 133 13.70 9.80 -12.90
CA THR A 133 15.01 10.44 -12.71
C THR A 133 16.14 9.46 -12.99
N GLU A 134 17.10 9.84 -13.84
CA GLU A 134 18.15 8.93 -14.35
C GLU A 134 18.90 8.21 -13.24
N ASP A 135 19.35 8.92 -12.22
CA ASP A 135 20.13 8.36 -11.10
C ASP A 135 19.29 7.47 -10.15
N ARG A 136 17.97 7.42 -10.31
CA ARG A 136 17.04 6.63 -9.48
C ARG A 136 16.41 5.46 -10.21
N LYS A 137 16.47 5.41 -11.53
CA LYS A 137 15.90 4.32 -12.35
C LYS A 137 16.41 2.94 -11.94
N GLN A 138 17.64 2.87 -11.43
CA GLN A 138 18.22 1.62 -10.94
C GLN A 138 17.47 1.02 -9.73
N PHE A 139 16.79 1.85 -8.93
CA PHE A 139 16.00 1.37 -7.78
C PHE A 139 14.67 0.80 -8.24
N HIS A 140 13.98 1.51 -9.13
CA HIS A 140 12.66 1.13 -9.65
C HIS A 140 12.62 1.35 -11.17
N PRO A 141 13.10 0.36 -11.95
CA PRO A 141 13.10 0.44 -13.42
C PRO A 141 11.68 0.31 -13.99
N GLU A 142 11.41 1.01 -15.09
CA GLU A 142 10.13 0.90 -15.81
C GLU A 142 9.84 -0.54 -16.24
N GLY A 143 8.60 -0.99 -16.02
CA GLY A 143 8.13 -2.31 -16.46
C GLY A 143 8.31 -3.43 -15.44
N ARG A 144 8.93 -3.18 -14.26
CA ARG A 144 9.17 -4.20 -13.24
C ARG A 144 8.12 -4.19 -12.12
N ASP A 145 7.87 -3.01 -11.53
CA ASP A 145 7.11 -2.87 -10.29
C ASP A 145 5.66 -2.45 -10.56
N ASN A 146 4.76 -2.81 -9.68
CA ASN A 146 3.36 -2.42 -9.73
C ASN A 146 3.00 -1.46 -8.59
N GLY A 147 2.25 -0.41 -8.93
CA GLY A 147 1.20 0.11 -8.06
C GLY A 147 -0.11 -0.60 -8.39
N TYR A 148 -1.17 -0.34 -7.63
CA TYR A 148 -2.48 -0.96 -7.83
C TYR A 148 -3.60 0.06 -7.73
N VAL A 149 -4.60 -0.05 -8.60
CA VAL A 149 -5.92 0.55 -8.39
C VAL A 149 -6.88 -0.57 -8.05
N LEU A 150 -7.52 -0.46 -6.89
CA LEU A 150 -8.56 -1.36 -6.42
C LEU A 150 -9.91 -0.67 -6.58
N THR A 151 -10.90 -1.34 -7.19
CA THR A 151 -12.29 -0.89 -7.17
C THR A 151 -13.07 -1.80 -6.24
N ILE A 152 -13.57 -1.25 -5.15
CA ILE A 152 -14.24 -1.93 -4.04
C ILE A 152 -15.59 -1.26 -3.86
N ASP A 153 -16.67 -1.90 -4.29
CA ASP A 153 -18.02 -1.35 -4.17
C ASP A 153 -18.14 0.11 -4.69
N GLY A 154 -17.57 0.34 -5.87
CA GLY A 154 -17.50 1.65 -6.51
C GLY A 154 -16.42 2.59 -5.96
N PHE A 155 -15.90 2.37 -4.75
CA PHE A 155 -14.84 3.14 -4.13
C PHE A 155 -13.47 2.75 -4.71
N ARG A 156 -12.69 3.72 -5.20
CA ARG A 156 -11.43 3.47 -5.89
C ARG A 156 -10.24 3.86 -5.03
N VAL A 157 -9.40 2.86 -4.76
CA VAL A 157 -8.18 3.01 -3.96
C VAL A 157 -6.95 2.86 -4.86
N TYR A 158 -6.07 3.87 -4.87
CA TYR A 158 -4.76 3.78 -5.52
C TYR A 158 -3.66 3.57 -4.51
N ILE A 159 -2.79 2.59 -4.76
CA ILE A 159 -1.58 2.29 -4.00
C ILE A 159 -0.40 2.48 -4.94
N SER A 160 0.49 3.41 -4.65
CA SER A 160 1.57 3.77 -5.57
C SER A 160 2.65 2.68 -5.70
N GLY A 161 2.91 1.90 -4.64
CA GLY A 161 4.18 1.23 -4.50
C GLY A 161 5.31 2.25 -4.44
N ASP A 162 6.53 1.83 -4.74
CA ASP A 162 7.68 2.72 -4.82
C ASP A 162 7.84 3.25 -6.24
N THR A 163 7.71 4.56 -6.39
CA THR A 163 7.67 5.21 -7.70
C THR A 163 7.96 6.71 -7.59
N GLU A 164 8.34 7.32 -8.68
CA GLU A 164 8.19 8.77 -8.87
C GLU A 164 6.81 9.07 -9.52
N GLY A 165 6.51 10.36 -9.71
CA GLY A 165 5.26 10.82 -10.34
C GLY A 165 5.20 10.47 -11.82
N THR A 166 4.91 9.21 -12.15
CA THR A 166 4.83 8.69 -13.52
C THR A 166 3.67 9.30 -14.30
N ARG A 167 3.72 9.18 -15.63
CA ARG A 167 2.60 9.59 -16.50
C ARG A 167 1.33 8.80 -16.22
N GLU A 168 1.47 7.52 -15.85
CA GLU A 168 0.36 6.64 -15.54
C GLU A 168 -0.31 7.05 -14.23
N MET A 169 0.46 7.39 -13.19
CA MET A 169 -0.05 7.95 -11.94
C MET A 169 -0.80 9.25 -12.20
N LYS A 170 -0.17 10.21 -12.92
CA LYS A 170 -0.74 11.53 -13.20
C LYS A 170 -1.99 11.47 -14.09
N ALA A 171 -2.19 10.38 -14.85
CA ALA A 171 -3.36 10.15 -15.71
C ALA A 171 -4.52 9.42 -15.00
N LEU A 172 -4.38 9.06 -13.73
CA LEU A 172 -5.47 8.45 -12.96
C LEU A 172 -6.63 9.44 -12.81
N SER A 173 -7.85 8.93 -12.75
CA SER A 173 -9.06 9.71 -12.50
C SER A 173 -9.98 8.98 -11.52
N ASP A 174 -10.87 9.73 -10.89
CA ASP A 174 -11.92 9.18 -10.01
C ASP A 174 -11.35 8.30 -8.89
N ILE A 175 -10.24 8.73 -8.29
CA ILE A 175 -9.61 8.06 -7.15
C ILE A 175 -10.19 8.66 -5.87
N ASP A 176 -10.80 7.81 -5.05
CA ASP A 176 -11.36 8.21 -3.76
C ASP A 176 -10.28 8.28 -2.68
N LEU A 177 -9.36 7.31 -2.66
CA LEU A 177 -8.27 7.21 -1.69
C LEU A 177 -6.97 6.85 -2.39
N ALA A 178 -5.88 7.54 -2.07
CA ALA A 178 -4.55 7.22 -2.57
C ALA A 178 -3.54 7.03 -1.43
N PHE A 179 -2.60 6.11 -1.64
CA PHE A 179 -1.39 5.95 -0.85
C PHE A 179 -0.21 6.32 -1.75
N VAL A 180 0.54 7.37 -1.39
CA VAL A 180 1.62 7.90 -2.23
C VAL A 180 2.92 7.92 -1.45
N CYS A 181 3.93 7.21 -1.95
CA CYS A 181 5.26 7.13 -1.36
C CYS A 181 6.06 8.42 -1.56
N MET A 182 6.98 8.70 -0.65
CA MET A 182 7.95 9.79 -0.77
C MET A 182 9.18 9.51 0.07
N ASN A 183 10.24 8.96 -0.52
CA ASN A 183 11.48 8.66 0.20
C ASN A 183 12.71 8.81 -0.69
N LEU A 184 13.61 9.68 -0.30
CA LEU A 184 14.90 9.83 -0.95
C LEU A 184 15.96 8.90 -0.33
N PRO A 185 16.91 8.39 -1.12
CA PRO A 185 17.12 8.67 -2.55
C PRO A 185 16.36 7.73 -3.50
N PHE A 186 15.42 6.92 -2.99
CA PHE A 186 14.86 5.77 -3.70
C PHE A 186 13.70 6.13 -4.62
N THR A 187 12.89 7.14 -4.26
CA THR A 187 11.74 7.60 -5.05
C THR A 187 11.74 9.12 -5.18
N MET A 188 10.74 9.82 -4.72
CA MET A 188 10.57 11.27 -4.85
C MET A 188 10.55 11.96 -3.50
N ASP A 189 10.73 13.28 -3.50
CA ASP A 189 10.53 14.11 -2.33
C ASP A 189 9.05 14.50 -2.13
N ALA A 190 8.78 15.20 -1.03
CA ALA A 190 7.43 15.63 -0.67
C ALA A 190 6.81 16.58 -1.73
N ASP A 191 7.61 17.47 -2.33
CA ASP A 191 7.12 18.42 -3.33
C ASP A 191 6.73 17.71 -4.63
N ALA A 192 7.56 16.78 -5.11
CA ALA A 192 7.25 15.98 -6.29
C ALA A 192 6.04 15.05 -6.08
N ALA A 193 5.89 14.48 -4.87
CA ALA A 193 4.73 13.70 -4.51
C ALA A 193 3.46 14.55 -4.49
N ALA A 194 3.52 15.77 -3.94
CA ALA A 194 2.39 16.71 -3.94
C ALA A 194 2.03 17.16 -5.35
N GLU A 195 3.02 17.40 -6.24
CA GLU A 195 2.77 17.72 -7.65
C GLU A 195 2.04 16.58 -8.36
N ALA A 196 2.46 15.32 -8.12
CA ALA A 196 1.79 14.16 -8.69
C ALA A 196 0.34 14.05 -8.20
N VAL A 197 0.09 14.22 -6.90
CA VAL A 197 -1.26 14.22 -6.30
C VAL A 197 -2.13 15.34 -6.90
N ALA A 198 -1.58 16.53 -7.10
CA ALA A 198 -2.29 17.65 -7.71
C ALA A 198 -2.71 17.36 -9.17
N ALA A 199 -2.04 16.45 -9.87
CA ALA A 199 -2.41 16.07 -11.24
C ALA A 199 -3.64 15.15 -11.28
N PHE A 200 -3.71 14.10 -10.46
CA PHE A 200 -4.83 13.13 -10.49
C PHE A 200 -5.91 13.37 -9.42
N LYS A 201 -5.68 14.28 -8.48
CA LYS A 201 -6.64 14.85 -7.51
C LYS A 201 -7.52 13.81 -6.83
N PRO A 202 -6.98 12.89 -6.04
CA PRO A 202 -7.80 11.95 -5.27
C PRO A 202 -8.59 12.71 -4.19
N THR A 203 -9.72 12.16 -3.74
CA THR A 203 -10.49 12.76 -2.64
C THR A 203 -9.69 12.77 -1.34
N TYR A 204 -9.03 11.65 -1.04
CA TYR A 204 -8.17 11.47 0.12
C TYR A 204 -6.80 10.97 -0.29
N VAL A 205 -5.75 11.36 0.43
CA VAL A 205 -4.39 10.83 0.24
C VAL A 205 -3.67 10.61 1.56
N TYR A 206 -3.00 9.47 1.68
CA TYR A 206 -1.98 9.20 2.69
C TYR A 206 -0.59 9.37 2.09
N PRO A 207 0.26 10.26 2.63
CA PRO A 207 1.69 10.08 2.49
C PRO A 207 2.10 8.84 3.30
N TYR A 208 2.76 7.89 2.67
CA TYR A 208 3.27 6.70 3.32
C TYR A 208 4.69 6.42 2.83
N HIS A 209 5.40 5.48 3.45
CA HIS A 209 6.77 5.14 3.04
C HIS A 209 7.67 6.39 2.89
N TYR A 210 7.70 7.26 3.92
CA TYR A 210 8.42 8.53 3.84
C TYR A 210 9.73 8.55 4.62
N ARG A 211 10.15 7.45 5.26
CA ARG A 211 11.50 7.29 5.81
C ARG A 211 12.48 6.97 4.70
N GLY A 212 13.39 7.89 4.46
CA GLY A 212 14.50 7.72 3.55
C GLY A 212 15.79 7.38 4.28
N ARG A 213 16.89 7.18 3.53
CA ARG A 213 18.23 6.95 4.03
C ARG A 213 18.98 8.29 4.16
N ASP A 214 19.84 8.41 5.17
CA ASP A 214 20.84 9.49 5.27
C ASP A 214 20.24 10.91 5.07
N GLY A 215 19.16 11.22 5.77
CA GLY A 215 18.46 12.50 5.65
C GLY A 215 17.43 12.57 4.52
N GLY A 216 17.17 11.47 3.82
CA GLY A 216 16.12 11.39 2.81
C GLY A 216 14.70 11.20 3.36
N THR A 217 14.53 11.18 4.69
CA THR A 217 13.20 11.16 5.32
C THR A 217 12.45 12.43 4.99
N GLN A 218 11.26 12.29 4.41
CA GLN A 218 10.42 13.40 4.00
C GLN A 218 9.45 13.78 5.11
N ASP A 219 9.08 15.06 5.17
CA ASP A 219 8.12 15.58 6.13
C ASP A 219 6.68 15.45 5.57
N PRO A 220 5.81 14.61 6.18
CA PRO A 220 4.41 14.51 5.75
C PRO A 220 3.61 15.80 5.98
N GLY A 221 4.04 16.65 6.92
CA GLY A 221 3.47 17.99 7.12
C GLY A 221 3.79 18.94 5.95
N ALA A 222 5.01 18.91 5.44
CA ALA A 222 5.40 19.67 4.24
C ALA A 222 4.62 19.19 3.01
N PHE A 223 4.48 17.87 2.84
CA PHE A 223 3.63 17.29 1.80
C PHE A 223 2.19 17.81 1.88
N ALA A 224 1.57 17.76 3.07
CA ALA A 224 0.19 18.23 3.27
C ALA A 224 0.04 19.73 2.94
N ALA A 225 1.02 20.55 3.32
CA ALA A 225 1.03 21.97 3.01
C ALA A 225 1.16 22.21 1.49
N ALA A 226 1.95 21.41 0.77
CA ALA A 226 2.14 21.50 -0.67
C ALA A 226 0.91 21.02 -1.47
N VAL A 227 0.22 19.98 -1.00
CA VAL A 227 -1.06 19.49 -1.59
C VAL A 227 -2.15 20.55 -1.45
N GLY A 228 -2.17 21.29 -0.34
CA GLY A 228 -3.18 22.33 -0.07
C GLY A 228 -4.59 21.77 0.03
N ASP A 229 -5.58 22.55 -0.40
CA ASP A 229 -7.01 22.22 -0.27
C ASP A 229 -7.55 21.33 -1.41
N ALA A 230 -6.71 20.94 -2.36
CA ALA A 230 -7.14 20.17 -3.54
C ALA A 230 -7.52 18.71 -3.20
N THR A 231 -6.95 18.17 -2.12
CA THR A 231 -7.13 16.80 -1.66
C THR A 231 -7.05 16.78 -0.13
N THR A 232 -7.88 15.98 0.53
CA THR A 232 -7.80 15.80 1.98
C THR A 232 -6.65 14.87 2.35
N VAL A 233 -5.60 15.40 2.98
CA VAL A 233 -4.47 14.61 3.45
C VAL A 233 -4.81 13.93 4.77
N LYS A 234 -4.59 12.62 4.84
CA LYS A 234 -4.73 11.78 6.03
C LYS A 234 -3.34 11.45 6.58
N MET A 235 -3.15 11.65 7.88
CA MET A 235 -1.87 11.32 8.55
C MET A 235 -2.00 9.95 9.20
N GLY A 236 -1.44 8.92 8.56
CA GLY A 236 -1.35 7.58 9.14
C GLY A 236 -0.21 7.49 10.17
N ASP A 237 -0.40 6.67 11.20
CA ASP A 237 0.68 6.34 12.14
C ASP A 237 1.53 5.18 11.58
N TRP A 238 2.35 5.49 10.56
CA TRP A 238 3.19 4.52 9.84
C TRP A 238 4.41 4.03 10.61
N TYR A 239 4.80 4.77 11.64
CA TYR A 239 6.02 4.50 12.39
C TYR A 239 5.71 4.64 13.87
N HIS A 240 5.01 3.64 14.40
CA HIS A 240 4.63 3.58 15.81
C HIS A 240 5.87 3.85 16.69
N LYS A 241 5.79 4.83 17.57
CA LYS A 241 6.81 4.99 18.59
C LYS A 241 6.60 3.85 19.57
N GLU A 242 7.59 2.95 19.66
CA GLU A 242 7.65 2.04 20.78
C GLU A 242 7.64 2.90 22.05
N GLY A 243 6.60 2.74 22.87
CA GLY A 243 6.42 3.45 24.12
C GLY A 243 7.31 2.88 25.24
#